data_037f6513c8e27d27e143bbca94124942
#
_entry.id   037f6513c8e27d27e143bbca94124942
#
_cell.length_a   1.000
_cell.length_b   1.000
_cell.length_c   1.000
_cell.angle_alpha   90.00
_cell.angle_beta   90.00
_cell.angle_gamma   90.00
#
_symmetry.space_group_name_H-M   'P 1'
#
loop_
_entity.id
_entity.type
_entity.pdbx_description
1 polymer ?
#
loop_
_entity_poly.entity_id
_entity_poly.type
_entity_poly.pdbx_seq_one_letter_code
_entity_poly.pdbx_strand_id
1 'polypeptide(L)'
;MISPKERIVATTMKLFSTQGYNSTGINQIISEASVAKASFYQYFKSKEDLCVEFLNTRHTYWFNELETFTAGKRGAKSKVMAAFDFLIDMNRKENFRGCSFLNILSEIPTDNTKILNVIQHHKTDLRNYFMKIVDDAEISDHIYMLFESSIIESQLFRSNELIEKSKKIITNLIP
;
A
#
# COMPACT_ATOMS: atom_id res chain seq x y z
N MET A 1 9.90 -1.41 26.55
CA MET A 1 8.41 -1.29 26.56
C MET A 1 7.98 -0.55 25.29
N ILE A 2 6.96 -1.04 24.60
CA ILE A 2 6.38 -0.40 23.42
C ILE A 2 5.71 0.93 23.86
N SER A 3 6.03 2.03 23.20
CA SER A 3 5.49 3.36 23.53
C SER A 3 3.98 3.45 23.27
N PRO A 4 3.26 4.39 23.92
CA PRO A 4 1.84 4.61 23.60
C PRO A 4 1.60 4.93 22.13
N LYS A 5 2.48 5.71 21.48
CA LYS A 5 2.38 6.03 20.05
C LYS A 5 2.45 4.75 19.20
N GLU A 6 3.43 3.90 19.44
CA GLU A 6 3.59 2.64 18.71
C GLU A 6 2.38 1.70 18.89
N ARG A 7 1.81 1.63 20.10
CA ARG A 7 0.59 0.85 20.33
C ARG A 7 -0.61 1.38 19.57
N ILE A 8 -0.79 2.72 19.53
CA ILE A 8 -1.86 3.36 18.75
C ILE A 8 -1.69 3.03 17.27
N VAL A 9 -0.48 3.21 16.73
CA VAL A 9 -0.20 2.93 15.30
C VAL A 9 -0.41 1.45 14.97
N ALA A 10 0.11 0.54 15.78
CA ALA A 10 -0.06 -0.90 15.55
C ALA A 10 -1.55 -1.32 15.59
N THR A 11 -2.32 -0.80 16.54
CA THR A 11 -3.77 -1.03 16.62
C THR A 11 -4.48 -0.47 15.41
N THR A 12 -4.11 0.74 14.97
CA THR A 12 -4.68 1.37 13.77
C THR A 12 -4.37 0.57 12.52
N MET A 13 -3.13 0.09 12.37
CA MET A 13 -2.74 -0.79 11.25
C MET A 13 -3.67 -2.01 11.15
N LYS A 14 -3.93 -2.66 12.28
CA LYS A 14 -4.85 -3.81 12.35
C LYS A 14 -6.28 -3.39 11.97
N LEU A 15 -6.84 -2.39 12.63
CA LEU A 15 -8.25 -2.00 12.48
C LEU A 15 -8.55 -1.44 11.09
N PHE A 16 -7.74 -0.53 10.55
CA PHE A 16 -7.95 0.02 9.21
C PHE A 16 -7.80 -1.07 8.12
N SER A 17 -6.92 -2.04 8.33
CA SER A 17 -6.76 -3.15 7.39
C SER A 17 -7.92 -4.16 7.45
N THR A 18 -8.55 -4.37 8.61
CA THR A 18 -9.61 -5.40 8.76
C THR A 18 -11.00 -4.86 8.55
N GLN A 19 -11.33 -3.66 9.08
CA GLN A 19 -12.69 -3.12 9.05
C GLN A 19 -12.83 -1.80 8.28
N GLY A 20 -11.72 -1.19 7.82
CA GLY A 20 -11.71 0.04 7.05
C GLY A 20 -11.57 1.30 7.90
N TYR A 21 -11.36 2.43 7.21
CA TYR A 21 -11.19 3.73 7.84
C TYR A 21 -12.48 4.22 8.50
N ASN A 22 -13.58 4.29 7.75
CA ASN A 22 -14.83 4.88 8.26
C ASN A 22 -15.41 4.08 9.42
N SER A 23 -15.33 2.75 9.38
CA SER A 23 -15.87 1.86 10.42
C SER A 23 -15.03 1.82 11.69
N THR A 24 -13.83 2.41 11.69
CA THR A 24 -12.95 2.44 12.87
C THR A 24 -13.10 3.75 13.63
N GLY A 25 -13.57 3.71 14.88
CA GLY A 25 -13.70 4.87 15.74
C GLY A 25 -12.45 5.15 16.59
N ILE A 26 -12.17 6.43 16.89
CA ILE A 26 -11.05 6.83 17.78
C ILE A 26 -11.16 6.16 19.14
N ASN A 27 -12.36 6.09 19.73
CA ASN A 27 -12.56 5.45 21.03
C ASN A 27 -12.24 3.94 21.00
N GLN A 28 -12.52 3.26 19.89
CA GLN A 28 -12.14 1.86 19.70
C GLN A 28 -10.61 1.71 19.68
N ILE A 29 -9.92 2.58 18.92
CA ILE A 29 -8.45 2.57 18.86
C ILE A 29 -7.84 2.80 20.24
N ILE A 30 -8.34 3.79 20.99
CA ILE A 30 -7.90 4.10 22.37
C ILE A 30 -8.05 2.86 23.27
N SER A 31 -9.21 2.23 23.22
CA SER A 31 -9.52 1.04 24.02
C SER A 31 -8.63 -0.13 23.68
N GLU A 32 -8.53 -0.49 22.37
CA GLU A 32 -7.75 -1.66 21.94
C GLU A 32 -6.23 -1.43 22.08
N ALA A 33 -5.75 -0.18 21.90
CA ALA A 33 -4.35 0.17 22.14
C ALA A 33 -4.00 0.23 23.64
N SER A 34 -4.99 0.16 24.53
CA SER A 34 -4.84 0.29 25.99
C SER A 34 -4.09 1.57 26.37
N VAL A 35 -4.52 2.71 25.82
CA VAL A 35 -3.94 4.03 26.11
C VAL A 35 -4.99 4.96 26.74
N ALA A 36 -4.52 5.95 27.51
CA ALA A 36 -5.43 7.00 28.00
C ALA A 36 -5.84 7.92 26.83
N LYS A 37 -7.07 8.44 26.85
CA LYS A 37 -7.58 9.40 25.86
C LYS A 37 -6.66 10.62 25.70
N ALA A 38 -6.14 11.15 26.81
CA ALA A 38 -5.19 12.26 26.80
C ALA A 38 -3.89 11.90 26.05
N SER A 39 -3.38 10.68 26.25
CA SER A 39 -2.20 10.19 25.52
C SER A 39 -2.46 10.09 24.02
N PHE A 40 -3.64 9.65 23.60
CA PHE A 40 -3.98 9.62 22.19
C PHE A 40 -3.88 11.02 21.56
N TYR A 41 -4.57 12.02 22.16
CA TYR A 41 -4.60 13.39 21.64
C TYR A 41 -3.28 14.15 21.80
N GLN A 42 -2.37 13.66 22.60
CA GLN A 42 -1.00 14.16 22.65
C GLN A 42 -0.24 13.86 21.34
N TYR A 43 -0.47 12.68 20.74
CA TYR A 43 0.20 12.25 19.51
C TYR A 43 -0.58 12.59 18.24
N PHE A 44 -1.90 12.44 18.26
CA PHE A 44 -2.76 12.60 17.09
C PHE A 44 -3.93 13.54 17.43
N LYS A 45 -4.00 14.67 16.70
CA LYS A 45 -5.06 15.67 16.95
C LYS A 45 -6.41 15.27 16.38
N SER A 46 -6.39 14.38 15.37
CA SER A 46 -7.57 13.91 14.63
C SER A 46 -7.41 12.49 14.14
N LYS A 47 -8.50 11.87 13.67
CA LYS A 47 -8.47 10.60 12.94
C LYS A 47 -7.73 10.72 11.61
N GLU A 48 -7.76 11.90 10.99
CA GLU A 48 -7.02 12.18 9.76
C GLU A 48 -5.52 12.18 9.99
N ASP A 49 -5.02 12.80 11.09
CA ASP A 49 -3.59 12.74 11.44
C ASP A 49 -3.12 11.30 11.61
N LEU A 50 -3.95 10.51 12.28
CA LEU A 50 -3.66 9.09 12.48
C LEU A 50 -3.71 8.32 11.15
N CYS A 51 -4.63 8.66 10.24
CA CYS A 51 -4.70 8.06 8.90
C CYS A 51 -3.44 8.38 8.07
N VAL A 52 -2.96 9.61 8.14
CA VAL A 52 -1.69 10.01 7.50
C VAL A 52 -0.51 9.18 8.05
N GLU A 53 -0.42 9.02 9.37
CA GLU A 53 0.62 8.18 10.00
C GLU A 53 0.50 6.71 9.56
N PHE A 54 -0.73 6.18 9.50
CA PHE A 54 -1.01 4.84 8.99
C PHE A 54 -0.50 4.66 7.56
N LEU A 55 -0.86 5.59 6.66
CA LEU A 55 -0.47 5.51 5.25
C LEU A 55 1.05 5.66 5.06
N ASN A 56 1.71 6.55 5.81
CA ASN A 56 3.16 6.70 5.78
C ASN A 56 3.89 5.44 6.28
N THR A 57 3.40 4.85 7.38
CA THR A 57 3.92 3.58 7.89
C THR A 57 3.74 2.47 6.87
N ARG A 58 2.56 2.42 6.23
CA ARG A 58 2.24 1.45 5.19
C ARG A 58 3.11 1.63 3.95
N HIS A 59 3.35 2.88 3.53
CA HIS A 59 4.24 3.22 2.42
C HIS A 59 5.65 2.68 2.66
N THR A 60 6.24 3.02 3.82
CA THR A 60 7.59 2.58 4.17
C THR A 60 7.68 1.05 4.21
N TYR A 61 6.74 0.38 4.88
CA TYR A 61 6.71 -1.08 4.92
C TYR A 61 6.64 -1.70 3.53
N TRP A 62 5.71 -1.20 2.68
CA TRP A 62 5.45 -1.75 1.37
C TRP A 62 6.64 -1.61 0.42
N PHE A 63 7.28 -0.43 0.39
CA PHE A 63 8.46 -0.20 -0.45
C PHE A 63 9.68 -0.98 0.03
N ASN A 64 9.90 -1.10 1.34
CA ASN A 64 10.99 -1.91 1.88
C ASN A 64 10.82 -3.40 1.50
N GLU A 65 9.59 -3.93 1.56
CA GLU A 65 9.30 -5.30 1.13
C GLU A 65 9.51 -5.46 -0.39
N LEU A 66 9.04 -4.50 -1.21
CA LEU A 66 9.23 -4.50 -2.66
C LEU A 66 10.72 -4.47 -3.02
N GLU A 67 11.49 -3.57 -2.41
CA GLU A 67 12.94 -3.46 -2.63
C GLU A 67 13.66 -4.74 -2.21
N THR A 68 13.32 -5.31 -1.07
CA THR A 68 13.87 -6.59 -0.61
C THR A 68 13.58 -7.70 -1.60
N PHE A 69 12.37 -7.76 -2.13
CA PHE A 69 11.92 -8.81 -3.06
C PHE A 69 12.61 -8.71 -4.42
N THR A 70 12.93 -7.48 -4.84
CA THR A 70 13.60 -7.20 -6.12
C THR A 70 15.13 -7.09 -5.99
N ALA A 71 15.67 -7.08 -4.77
CA ALA A 71 17.10 -7.06 -4.51
C ALA A 71 17.81 -8.25 -5.17
N GLY A 72 18.99 -8.00 -5.75
CA GLY A 72 19.78 -9.03 -6.43
C GLY A 72 19.28 -9.43 -7.83
N LYS A 73 18.11 -8.96 -8.27
CA LYS A 73 17.64 -9.17 -9.64
C LYS A 73 18.42 -8.29 -10.61
N ARG A 74 18.89 -8.88 -11.72
CA ARG A 74 19.69 -8.18 -12.73
C ARG A 74 18.87 -7.92 -14.00
N GLY A 75 18.95 -6.67 -14.51
CA GLY A 75 18.21 -6.23 -15.69
C GLY A 75 16.73 -5.87 -15.41
N ALA A 76 16.19 -5.04 -16.28
CA ALA A 76 14.84 -4.46 -16.16
C ALA A 76 13.76 -5.54 -16.08
N LYS A 77 13.75 -6.45 -17.04
CA LYS A 77 12.76 -7.56 -17.09
C LYS A 77 12.70 -8.38 -15.81
N SER A 78 13.87 -8.78 -15.28
CA SER A 78 13.93 -9.59 -14.06
C SER A 78 13.43 -8.83 -12.82
N LYS A 79 13.72 -7.53 -12.71
CA LYS A 79 13.22 -6.67 -11.62
C LYS A 79 11.71 -6.47 -11.70
N VAL A 80 11.19 -6.18 -12.90
CA VAL A 80 9.74 -6.00 -13.09
C VAL A 80 9.00 -7.30 -12.80
N MET A 81 9.48 -8.44 -13.31
CA MET A 81 8.86 -9.75 -13.01
C MET A 81 8.83 -10.03 -11.51
N ALA A 82 9.91 -9.74 -10.79
CA ALA A 82 9.96 -9.89 -9.34
C ALA A 82 9.00 -8.93 -8.61
N ALA A 83 8.76 -7.72 -9.13
CA ALA A 83 7.75 -6.82 -8.56
C ALA A 83 6.33 -7.41 -8.69
N PHE A 84 6.01 -8.11 -9.76
CA PHE A 84 4.73 -8.84 -9.88
C PHE A 84 4.68 -10.08 -8.98
N ASP A 85 5.79 -10.79 -8.81
CA ASP A 85 5.88 -11.90 -7.82
C ASP A 85 5.69 -11.39 -6.39
N PHE A 86 6.17 -10.19 -6.09
CA PHE A 86 5.90 -9.50 -4.83
C PHE A 86 4.39 -9.29 -4.59
N LEU A 87 3.58 -8.92 -5.60
CA LEU A 87 2.13 -8.82 -5.45
C LEU A 87 1.50 -10.16 -5.04
N ILE A 88 1.96 -11.27 -5.63
CA ILE A 88 1.49 -12.62 -5.28
C ILE A 88 1.80 -12.92 -3.80
N ASP A 89 3.00 -12.57 -3.35
CA ASP A 89 3.41 -12.75 -1.96
C ASP A 89 2.58 -11.88 -1.00
N MET A 90 2.34 -10.62 -1.36
CA MET A 90 1.48 -9.72 -0.58
C MET A 90 0.03 -10.21 -0.51
N ASN A 91 -0.53 -10.70 -1.62
CA ASN A 91 -1.86 -11.29 -1.63
C ASN A 91 -1.96 -12.49 -0.66
N ARG A 92 -0.93 -13.34 -0.62
CA ARG A 92 -0.86 -14.45 0.33
C ARG A 92 -0.76 -13.96 1.78
N LYS A 93 0.12 -12.99 2.07
CA LYS A 93 0.34 -12.44 3.41
C LYS A 93 -0.91 -11.70 3.95
N GLU A 94 -1.61 -10.98 3.08
CA GLU A 94 -2.71 -10.07 3.45
C GLU A 94 -4.09 -10.57 3.04
N ASN A 95 -4.19 -11.84 2.62
CA ASN A 95 -5.45 -12.47 2.24
C ASN A 95 -6.23 -11.64 1.19
N PHE A 96 -5.55 -11.20 0.14
CA PHE A 96 -6.12 -10.42 -0.95
C PHE A 96 -6.81 -9.11 -0.49
N ARG A 97 -6.25 -8.44 0.52
CA ARG A 97 -6.84 -7.18 1.04
C ARG A 97 -6.72 -6.02 0.05
N GLY A 98 -5.82 -6.12 -0.92
CA GLY A 98 -5.60 -5.11 -1.95
C GLY A 98 -4.80 -3.90 -1.46
N CYS A 99 -4.94 -2.79 -2.15
CA CYS A 99 -4.18 -1.57 -1.89
C CYS A 99 -4.80 -0.75 -0.76
N SER A 100 -4.12 -0.62 0.38
CA SER A 100 -4.57 0.20 1.52
C SER A 100 -4.84 1.66 1.13
N PHE A 101 -4.09 2.21 0.19
CA PHE A 101 -4.25 3.59 -0.28
C PHE A 101 -5.56 3.77 -1.07
N LEU A 102 -5.88 2.83 -1.98
CA LEU A 102 -7.14 2.87 -2.74
C LEU A 102 -8.34 2.55 -1.86
N ASN A 103 -8.19 1.66 -0.89
CA ASN A 103 -9.25 1.39 0.09
C ASN A 103 -9.57 2.65 0.90
N ILE A 104 -8.57 3.39 1.39
CA ILE A 104 -8.77 4.67 2.09
C ILE A 104 -9.36 5.72 1.14
N LEU A 105 -8.88 5.81 -0.10
CA LEU A 105 -9.37 6.76 -1.10
C LEU A 105 -10.88 6.64 -1.31
N SER A 106 -11.41 5.43 -1.33
CA SER A 106 -12.85 5.19 -1.52
C SER A 106 -13.71 5.57 -0.29
N GLU A 107 -13.08 5.79 0.86
CA GLU A 107 -13.75 6.06 2.13
C GLU A 107 -13.67 7.53 2.57
N ILE A 108 -12.74 8.33 2.01
CA ILE A 108 -12.57 9.73 2.38
C ILE A 108 -13.44 10.67 1.56
N PRO A 109 -13.87 11.83 2.11
CA PRO A 109 -14.49 12.89 1.33
C PRO A 109 -13.56 13.41 0.21
N THR A 110 -14.15 13.84 -0.90
CA THR A 110 -13.41 14.29 -2.09
C THR A 110 -12.56 15.56 -1.85
N ASP A 111 -12.89 16.35 -0.85
CA ASP A 111 -12.19 17.56 -0.41
C ASP A 111 -11.10 17.31 0.65
N ASN A 112 -10.91 16.07 1.09
CA ASN A 112 -9.85 15.72 2.04
C ASN A 112 -8.47 15.69 1.37
N THR A 113 -7.94 16.90 1.10
CA THR A 113 -6.64 17.08 0.44
C THR A 113 -5.47 16.51 1.23
N LYS A 114 -5.57 16.48 2.57
CA LYS A 114 -4.50 16.01 3.44
C LYS A 114 -4.20 14.53 3.24
N ILE A 115 -5.21 13.68 3.27
CA ILE A 115 -5.06 12.23 3.04
C ILE A 115 -4.80 11.97 1.55
N LEU A 116 -5.49 12.69 0.65
CA LEU A 116 -5.32 12.56 -0.80
C LEU A 116 -3.87 12.78 -1.23
N ASN A 117 -3.20 13.82 -0.70
CA ASN A 117 -1.79 14.10 -1.02
C ASN A 117 -0.87 12.93 -0.67
N VAL A 118 -1.09 12.26 0.46
CA VAL A 118 -0.29 11.08 0.86
C VAL A 118 -0.52 9.92 -0.11
N ILE A 119 -1.77 9.70 -0.53
CA ILE A 119 -2.11 8.66 -1.51
C ILE A 119 -1.45 8.94 -2.86
N GLN A 120 -1.55 10.18 -3.34
CA GLN A 120 -0.92 10.61 -4.59
C GLN A 120 0.60 10.48 -4.56
N HIS A 121 1.23 10.84 -3.44
CA HIS A 121 2.67 10.67 -3.25
C HIS A 121 3.09 9.20 -3.39
N HIS A 122 2.41 8.28 -2.70
CA HIS A 122 2.68 6.85 -2.81
C HIS A 122 2.56 6.35 -4.26
N LYS A 123 1.54 6.78 -4.99
CA LYS A 123 1.34 6.38 -6.39
C LYS A 123 2.39 6.98 -7.33
N THR A 124 2.82 8.20 -7.07
CA THR A 124 3.91 8.86 -7.79
C THR A 124 5.23 8.10 -7.58
N ASP A 125 5.52 7.69 -6.34
CA ASP A 125 6.73 6.94 -6.06
C ASP A 125 6.73 5.56 -6.73
N LEU A 126 5.57 4.91 -6.84
CA LEU A 126 5.44 3.66 -7.57
C LEU A 126 5.67 3.84 -9.09
N ARG A 127 5.16 4.91 -9.69
CA ARG A 127 5.48 5.25 -11.09
C ARG A 127 6.97 5.49 -11.29
N ASN A 128 7.56 6.28 -10.40
CA ASN A 128 9.00 6.58 -10.42
C ASN A 128 9.85 5.31 -10.23
N TYR A 129 9.38 4.36 -9.43
CA TYR A 129 10.05 3.08 -9.26
C TYR A 129 10.17 2.32 -10.58
N PHE A 130 9.09 2.18 -11.35
CA PHE A 130 9.12 1.51 -12.65
C PHE A 130 9.92 2.29 -13.69
N MET A 131 9.81 3.62 -13.72
CA MET A 131 10.59 4.48 -14.61
C MET A 131 12.10 4.30 -14.41
N LYS A 132 12.56 4.20 -13.16
CA LYS A 132 13.98 3.97 -12.84
C LYS A 132 14.47 2.58 -13.28
N ILE A 133 13.57 1.60 -13.42
CA ILE A 133 13.93 0.24 -13.81
C ILE A 133 14.02 0.10 -15.34
N VAL A 134 13.08 0.69 -16.08
CA VAL A 134 12.88 0.40 -17.51
C VAL A 134 13.51 1.46 -18.42
N ASP A 135 13.65 2.69 -17.97
CA ASP A 135 14.22 3.83 -18.72
C ASP A 135 13.52 4.09 -20.08
N ASP A 136 12.23 3.75 -20.15
CA ASP A 136 11.32 4.02 -21.26
C ASP A 136 9.96 4.41 -20.69
N ALA A 137 9.52 5.62 -21.01
CA ALA A 137 8.32 6.21 -20.39
C ALA A 137 7.04 5.44 -20.76
N GLU A 138 6.88 5.06 -22.02
CA GLU A 138 5.68 4.37 -22.51
C GLU A 138 5.59 2.96 -21.93
N ILE A 139 6.70 2.22 -21.95
CA ILE A 139 6.76 0.87 -21.37
C ILE A 139 6.56 0.94 -19.85
N SER A 140 7.14 1.93 -19.17
CA SER A 140 6.97 2.14 -17.74
C SER A 140 5.51 2.42 -17.37
N ASP A 141 4.80 3.25 -18.13
CA ASP A 141 3.38 3.52 -17.92
C ASP A 141 2.52 2.27 -18.15
N HIS A 142 2.81 1.47 -19.18
CA HIS A 142 2.13 0.20 -19.41
C HIS A 142 2.33 -0.78 -18.23
N ILE A 143 3.55 -0.88 -17.71
CA ILE A 143 3.86 -1.72 -16.56
C ILE A 143 3.10 -1.24 -15.31
N TYR A 144 3.11 0.08 -15.05
CA TYR A 144 2.36 0.66 -13.94
C TYR A 144 0.86 0.36 -14.02
N MET A 145 0.24 0.52 -15.20
CA MET A 145 -1.18 0.21 -15.41
C MET A 145 -1.47 -1.28 -15.19
N LEU A 146 -0.64 -2.18 -15.70
CA LEU A 146 -0.77 -3.61 -15.48
C LEU A 146 -0.60 -3.97 -14.00
N PHE A 147 0.30 -3.30 -13.30
CA PHE A 147 0.54 -3.52 -11.88
C PHE A 147 -0.65 -3.08 -11.03
N GLU A 148 -1.18 -1.87 -11.24
CA GLU A 148 -2.35 -1.35 -10.53
C GLU A 148 -3.62 -2.18 -10.80
N SER A 149 -3.87 -2.53 -12.07
CA SER A 149 -5.01 -3.39 -12.41
C SER A 149 -4.90 -4.78 -11.78
N SER A 150 -3.67 -5.33 -11.71
CA SER A 150 -3.42 -6.63 -11.06
C SER A 150 -3.76 -6.60 -9.57
N ILE A 151 -3.48 -5.49 -8.86
CA ILE A 151 -3.86 -5.33 -7.45
C ILE A 151 -5.39 -5.34 -7.30
N ILE A 152 -6.09 -4.55 -8.11
CA ILE A 152 -7.56 -4.43 -8.04
C ILE A 152 -8.24 -5.76 -8.37
N GLU A 153 -7.85 -6.39 -9.48
CA GLU A 153 -8.42 -7.67 -9.92
C GLU A 153 -8.15 -8.79 -8.91
N SER A 154 -6.93 -8.85 -8.38
CA SER A 154 -6.61 -9.87 -7.39
C SER A 154 -7.43 -9.72 -6.10
N GLN A 155 -7.71 -8.49 -5.67
CA GLN A 155 -8.60 -8.19 -4.55
C GLN A 155 -10.05 -8.63 -4.84
N LEU A 156 -10.56 -8.27 -6.03
CA LEU A 156 -11.94 -8.53 -6.42
C LEU A 156 -12.23 -10.03 -6.56
N PHE A 157 -11.37 -10.76 -7.27
CA PHE A 157 -11.57 -12.18 -7.58
C PHE A 157 -10.84 -13.13 -6.64
N ARG A 158 -10.07 -12.61 -5.67
CA ARG A 158 -9.24 -13.39 -4.73
C ARG A 158 -8.36 -14.40 -5.47
N SER A 159 -7.76 -13.96 -6.57
CA SER A 159 -6.99 -14.76 -7.51
C SER A 159 -5.76 -14.01 -8.01
N ASN A 160 -4.67 -14.73 -8.25
CA ASN A 160 -3.45 -14.19 -8.87
C ASN A 160 -3.44 -14.34 -10.41
N GLU A 161 -4.53 -14.78 -11.02
CA GLU A 161 -4.58 -15.10 -12.45
C GLU A 161 -4.19 -13.92 -13.34
N LEU A 162 -4.70 -12.70 -13.06
CA LEU A 162 -4.35 -11.52 -13.84
C LEU A 162 -2.88 -11.10 -13.63
N ILE A 163 -2.33 -11.31 -12.44
CA ILE A 163 -0.90 -11.07 -12.20
C ILE A 163 -0.05 -11.95 -13.14
N GLU A 164 -0.38 -13.23 -13.25
CA GLU A 164 0.34 -14.15 -14.14
C GLU A 164 0.13 -13.82 -15.63
N LYS A 165 -1.06 -13.34 -16.01
CA LYS A 165 -1.32 -12.84 -17.38
C LYS A 165 -0.50 -11.57 -17.67
N SER A 166 -0.44 -10.63 -16.72
CA SER A 166 0.35 -9.40 -16.81
C SER A 166 1.85 -9.72 -16.99
N LYS A 167 2.38 -10.70 -16.25
CA LYS A 167 3.77 -11.18 -16.42
C LYS A 167 4.05 -11.69 -17.83
N LYS A 168 3.10 -12.38 -18.46
CA LYS A 168 3.25 -12.82 -19.86
C LYS A 168 3.30 -11.63 -20.83
N ILE A 169 2.47 -10.61 -20.63
CA ILE A 169 2.50 -9.38 -21.43
C ILE A 169 3.86 -8.68 -21.27
N ILE A 170 4.35 -8.52 -20.05
CA ILE A 170 5.63 -7.88 -19.73
C ILE A 170 6.79 -8.61 -20.40
N THR A 171 6.72 -9.94 -20.52
CA THR A 171 7.75 -10.73 -21.20
C THR A 171 7.96 -10.31 -22.66
N ASN A 172 6.90 -9.79 -23.30
CA ASN A 172 6.94 -9.30 -24.68
C ASN A 172 7.21 -7.79 -24.77
N LEU A 173 6.90 -7.02 -23.72
CA LEU A 173 7.14 -5.57 -23.68
C LEU A 173 8.60 -5.21 -23.42
N ILE A 174 9.28 -5.99 -22.58
CA ILE A 174 10.68 -5.74 -22.22
C ILE A 174 11.55 -6.78 -22.95
N PRO A 175 12.42 -6.37 -23.86
CA PRO A 175 13.30 -7.27 -24.61
C PRO A 175 14.28 -8.09 -23.73
#